data_d7c219dab131008116f10daf8a995cd2
#
_entry.id   d7c219dab131008116f10daf8a995cd2
#
_cell.length_a   1.000
_cell.length_b   1.000
_cell.length_c   1.000
_cell.angle_alpha   90.00
_cell.angle_beta   90.00
_cell.angle_gamma   90.00
#
_symmetry.space_group_name_H-M   'P 1'
#
loop_
_entity.id
_entity.type
_entity.pdbx_description
1 polymer ?
#
loop_
_entity_poly.entity_id
_entity_poly.type
_entity_poly.pdbx_seq_one_letter_code
_entity_poly.pdbx_strand_id
1 'polypeptide(L)'
;MKLIPFLGFTGQAHEAMAFYAQALGGKVTAEMQYRDMPPSDGSPGCNEMPPETLDHVAHSQLEVGTAVLMAADGPGEEGGGSTTINVDVDTPEEAERVFAALAEGGMVHMPMAETFWAHRWGMLQDRYGKPWMVNCMKTP
;
A
#
# COMPACT_ATOMS: atom_id res chain seq x y z
N MET A 1 12.92 16.22 -4.47
CA MET A 1 11.51 16.02 -4.16
C MET A 1 11.17 14.54 -4.34
N LYS A 2 10.41 13.97 -3.42
CA LYS A 2 9.91 12.60 -3.52
C LYS A 2 8.41 12.60 -3.33
N LEU A 3 7.71 11.80 -4.14
CA LEU A 3 6.29 11.58 -3.96
C LEU A 3 6.12 10.19 -3.34
N ILE A 4 5.62 10.15 -2.12
CA ILE A 4 5.49 8.91 -1.37
C ILE A 4 4.01 8.64 -1.13
N PRO A 5 3.48 7.54 -1.66
CA PRO A 5 2.09 7.18 -1.36
C PRO A 5 1.89 6.95 0.13
N PHE A 6 0.77 7.43 0.63
CA PHE A 6 0.38 7.24 2.02
C PHE A 6 -1.02 6.64 2.02
N LEU A 7 -1.15 5.43 2.52
CA LEU A 7 -2.41 4.69 2.52
C LEU A 7 -3.08 4.78 3.88
N GLY A 8 -4.37 5.08 3.89
CA GLY A 8 -5.16 5.12 5.11
C GLY A 8 -5.95 3.83 5.29
N PHE A 9 -5.99 3.35 6.53
CA PHE A 9 -6.73 2.15 6.90
C PHE A 9 -7.53 2.42 8.17
N THR A 10 -8.39 1.49 8.53
CA THR A 10 -9.17 1.55 9.76
C THR A 10 -8.92 0.29 10.56
N GLY A 11 -7.73 0.21 11.16
CA GLY A 11 -7.32 -0.94 11.98
C GLY A 11 -6.59 -2.04 11.23
N GLN A 12 -6.38 -1.91 9.92
CA GLN A 12 -5.79 -2.95 9.09
C GLN A 12 -4.39 -2.62 8.58
N ALA A 13 -3.82 -1.48 9.00
CA ALA A 13 -2.54 -1.04 8.40
C ALA A 13 -1.40 -2.02 8.64
N HIS A 14 -1.30 -2.58 9.85
CA HIS A 14 -0.24 -3.55 10.15
C HIS A 14 -0.32 -4.77 9.23
N GLU A 15 -1.50 -5.35 9.14
CA GLU A 15 -1.74 -6.53 8.31
C GLU A 15 -1.50 -6.21 6.83
N ALA A 16 -2.03 -5.07 6.37
CA ALA A 16 -1.92 -4.67 4.97
C ALA A 16 -0.47 -4.43 4.57
N MET A 17 0.31 -3.76 5.42
CA MET A 17 1.71 -3.48 5.10
C MET A 17 2.56 -4.75 5.09
N ALA A 18 2.25 -5.73 5.94
CA ALA A 18 2.91 -7.03 5.88
C ALA A 18 2.57 -7.75 4.57
N PHE A 19 1.33 -7.67 4.15
CA PHE A 19 0.87 -8.23 2.89
C PHE A 19 1.61 -7.59 1.69
N TYR A 20 1.71 -6.25 1.69
CA TYR A 20 2.41 -5.55 0.60
C TYR A 20 3.91 -5.86 0.61
N ALA A 21 4.52 -5.98 1.78
CA ALA A 21 5.93 -6.34 1.87
C ALA A 21 6.19 -7.69 1.19
N GLN A 22 5.34 -8.66 1.44
CA GLN A 22 5.47 -9.98 0.83
C GLN A 22 5.19 -9.93 -0.68
N ALA A 23 4.12 -9.24 -1.07
CA ALA A 23 3.72 -9.17 -2.48
C ALA A 23 4.73 -8.44 -3.34
N LEU A 24 5.31 -7.37 -2.82
CA LEU A 24 6.24 -6.50 -3.57
C LEU A 24 7.71 -6.88 -3.38
N GLY A 25 7.99 -7.78 -2.45
CA GLY A 25 9.38 -8.15 -2.17
C GLY A 25 10.13 -7.09 -1.38
N GLY A 26 9.41 -6.40 -0.50
CA GLY A 26 9.96 -5.33 0.32
C GLY A 26 10.02 -5.68 1.79
N LYS A 27 10.25 -4.66 2.60
CA LYS A 27 10.42 -4.83 4.03
C LYS A 27 9.81 -3.64 4.78
N VAL A 28 9.05 -3.94 5.82
CA VAL A 28 8.57 -2.89 6.73
C VAL A 28 9.75 -2.45 7.59
N THR A 29 10.18 -1.20 7.42
CA THR A 29 11.38 -0.67 8.07
C THR A 29 11.06 0.15 9.31
N ALA A 30 9.82 0.59 9.46
CA ALA A 30 9.41 1.35 10.64
C ALA A 30 7.92 1.14 10.87
N GLU A 31 7.53 1.05 12.12
CA GLU A 31 6.12 0.96 12.48
C GLU A 31 5.95 1.43 13.93
N MET A 32 4.93 2.25 14.15
CA MET A 32 4.64 2.80 15.47
C MET A 32 3.13 2.72 15.72
N GLN A 33 2.76 2.25 16.89
CA GLN A 33 1.37 2.26 17.31
C GLN A 33 1.03 3.59 17.99
N TYR A 34 -0.25 3.90 18.07
CA TYR A 34 -0.67 5.15 18.72
C TYR A 34 -0.25 5.17 20.20
N ARG A 35 -0.24 4.01 20.87
CA ARG A 35 0.19 3.93 22.27
C ARG A 35 1.64 4.35 22.47
N ASP A 36 2.47 4.23 21.44
CA ASP A 36 3.89 4.54 21.49
C ASP A 36 4.20 5.99 21.22
N MET A 37 3.19 6.78 20.85
CA MET A 37 3.40 8.19 20.57
C MET A 37 3.68 8.95 21.86
N PRO A 38 4.54 9.99 21.80
CA PRO A 38 4.81 10.79 22.98
C PRO A 38 3.53 11.42 23.52
N PRO A 39 3.47 11.72 24.84
CA PRO A 39 2.35 12.45 25.39
C PRO A 39 2.15 13.73 24.63
N SER A 40 0.90 14.11 24.42
CA SER A 40 0.57 15.28 23.63
C SER A 40 1.15 16.54 24.22
N ASP A 41 1.71 17.37 23.35
CA ASP A 41 2.20 18.70 23.68
C ASP A 41 1.11 19.76 23.49
N GLY A 42 -0.15 19.33 23.34
CA GLY A 42 -1.25 20.24 23.05
C GLY A 42 -1.62 20.30 21.59
N SER A 43 -0.96 19.52 20.74
CA SER A 43 -1.29 19.47 19.31
C SER A 43 -2.66 18.87 19.09
N PRO A 44 -3.49 19.47 18.23
CA PRO A 44 -4.82 18.93 17.96
C PRO A 44 -4.74 17.54 17.36
N GLY A 45 -5.63 16.66 17.80
CA GLY A 45 -5.81 15.34 17.19
C GLY A 45 -5.02 14.22 17.81
N CYS A 46 -4.07 14.49 18.69
CA CYS A 46 -3.25 13.44 19.31
C CYS A 46 -3.75 13.03 20.69
N ASN A 47 -4.64 13.83 21.31
CA ASN A 47 -5.04 13.65 22.70
C ASN A 47 -6.25 12.80 22.94
N GLU A 48 -7.01 12.50 21.89
CA GLU A 48 -8.35 11.97 22.09
C GLU A 48 -8.58 10.67 21.30
N MET A 49 -7.54 9.83 21.23
CA MET A 49 -7.73 8.54 20.59
C MET A 49 -8.53 7.63 21.52
N PRO A 50 -9.61 7.02 21.02
CA PRO A 50 -10.33 6.04 21.82
C PRO A 50 -9.41 4.92 22.29
N PRO A 51 -9.57 4.41 23.52
CA PRO A 51 -8.70 3.37 24.02
C PRO A 51 -8.59 2.15 23.13
N GLU A 52 -9.65 1.82 22.40
CA GLU A 52 -9.65 0.67 21.48
C GLU A 52 -8.76 0.86 20.27
N THR A 53 -8.31 2.09 19.99
CA THR A 53 -7.44 2.38 18.85
C THR A 53 -5.97 2.54 19.24
N LEU A 54 -5.62 2.36 20.50
CA LEU A 54 -4.23 2.51 20.94
C LEU A 54 -3.30 1.47 20.32
N ASP A 55 -3.82 0.32 19.95
CA ASP A 55 -3.06 -0.72 19.25
C ASP A 55 -2.97 -0.51 17.75
N HIS A 56 -3.69 0.46 17.22
CA HIS A 56 -3.68 0.76 15.79
C HIS A 56 -2.37 1.44 15.40
N VAL A 57 -2.05 1.37 14.12
CA VAL A 57 -0.80 1.92 13.59
C VAL A 57 -0.92 3.42 13.40
N ALA A 58 -0.04 4.17 14.06
CA ALA A 58 0.07 5.62 13.86
C ALA A 58 0.92 5.93 12.64
N HIS A 59 1.89 5.07 12.33
CA HIS A 59 2.77 5.23 11.17
C HIS A 59 3.43 3.90 10.84
N SER A 60 3.49 3.59 9.56
CA SER A 60 4.20 2.42 9.06
C SER A 60 4.90 2.80 7.76
N GLN A 61 6.11 2.26 7.56
CA GLN A 61 6.89 2.51 6.36
C GLN A 61 7.38 1.21 5.77
N LEU A 62 7.17 1.04 4.49
CA LEU A 62 7.62 -0.09 3.72
C LEU A 62 8.63 0.38 2.69
N GLU A 63 9.74 -0.31 2.57
CA GLU A 63 10.73 -0.03 1.53
C GLU A 63 10.84 -1.21 0.58
N VAL A 64 10.80 -0.90 -0.72
CA VAL A 64 10.97 -1.87 -1.80
C VAL A 64 12.05 -1.29 -2.71
N GLY A 65 13.30 -1.78 -2.55
CA GLY A 65 14.42 -1.14 -3.23
C GLY A 65 14.55 0.32 -2.81
N THR A 66 14.44 1.22 -3.78
CA THR A 66 14.47 2.66 -3.49
C THR A 66 13.07 3.27 -3.32
N ALA A 67 12.03 2.48 -3.53
CA ALA A 67 10.66 2.95 -3.38
C ALA A 67 10.21 2.89 -1.92
N VAL A 68 9.33 3.80 -1.55
CA VAL A 68 8.81 3.89 -0.19
C VAL A 68 7.29 3.99 -0.26
N LEU A 69 6.63 3.26 0.62
CA LEU A 69 5.19 3.31 0.81
C LEU A 69 4.93 3.51 2.29
N MET A 70 4.03 4.41 2.62
CA MET A 70 3.66 4.67 4.01
C MET A 70 2.20 4.35 4.26
N ALA A 71 1.85 4.11 5.50
CA ALA A 71 0.47 3.82 5.88
C ALA A 71 0.22 4.17 7.34
N ALA A 72 -1.04 4.34 7.66
CA ALA A 72 -1.50 4.52 9.04
C ALA A 72 -2.96 4.12 9.14
N ASP A 73 -3.38 3.79 10.36
CA ASP A 73 -4.78 3.66 10.69
C ASP A 73 -5.32 5.01 11.14
N GLY A 74 -6.53 5.32 10.74
CA GLY A 74 -7.16 6.57 11.15
C GLY A 74 -8.64 6.52 10.91
N PRO A 75 -9.35 7.56 11.37
CA PRO A 75 -10.79 7.69 11.10
C PRO A 75 -10.95 8.19 9.66
N GLY A 76 -11.00 7.30 8.72
CA GLY A 76 -11.12 7.69 7.33
C GLY A 76 -12.06 6.78 6.58
N GLU A 77 -12.29 7.13 5.34
CA GLU A 77 -13.07 6.29 4.46
C GLU A 77 -12.25 5.05 4.09
N GLU A 78 -12.91 3.91 4.08
CA GLU A 78 -12.28 2.70 3.60
C GLU A 78 -12.20 2.72 2.08
N GLY A 79 -11.22 2.00 1.54
CA GLY A 79 -11.03 1.91 0.12
C GLY A 79 -9.97 2.86 -0.39
N GLY A 80 -9.78 2.90 -1.69
CA GLY A 80 -8.69 3.64 -2.33
C GLY A 80 -9.11 4.90 -3.04
N GLY A 81 -10.41 5.17 -3.11
CA GLY A 81 -10.90 6.28 -3.90
C GLY A 81 -10.54 6.13 -5.37
N SER A 82 -10.19 7.23 -6.02
CA SER A 82 -9.84 7.24 -7.44
C SER A 82 -8.33 7.21 -7.69
N THR A 83 -7.50 7.17 -6.65
CA THR A 83 -6.06 7.12 -6.79
C THR A 83 -5.60 5.68 -6.92
N THR A 84 -4.75 5.41 -7.91
CA THR A 84 -4.21 4.08 -8.15
C THR A 84 -2.70 4.12 -8.05
N ILE A 85 -2.11 3.14 -7.36
CA ILE A 85 -0.65 3.01 -7.31
C ILE A 85 -0.22 2.12 -8.47
N ASN A 86 0.74 2.61 -9.24
CA ASN A 86 1.32 1.85 -10.34
C ASN A 86 2.65 1.25 -9.90
N VAL A 87 2.80 -0.05 -10.12
CA VAL A 87 4.04 -0.77 -9.85
C VAL A 87 4.69 -1.08 -11.20
N ASP A 88 5.82 -0.43 -11.47
CA ASP A 88 6.62 -0.74 -12.66
C ASP A 88 7.67 -1.78 -12.31
N VAL A 89 7.72 -2.84 -13.11
CA VAL A 89 8.70 -3.91 -12.93
C VAL A 89 9.46 -4.12 -14.24
N ASP A 90 10.60 -4.80 -14.14
CA ASP A 90 11.52 -4.93 -15.26
C ASP A 90 11.24 -6.12 -16.17
N THR A 91 10.56 -7.14 -15.67
CA THR A 91 10.30 -8.36 -16.45
C THR A 91 8.84 -8.74 -16.45
N PRO A 92 8.34 -9.37 -17.55
CA PRO A 92 6.97 -9.87 -17.56
C PRO A 92 6.68 -10.90 -16.46
N GLU A 93 7.68 -11.72 -16.11
CA GLU A 93 7.53 -12.74 -15.08
C GLU A 93 7.30 -12.11 -13.72
N GLU A 94 8.04 -11.04 -13.42
CA GLU A 94 7.83 -10.32 -12.17
C GLU A 94 6.49 -9.61 -12.15
N ALA A 95 6.06 -9.07 -13.29
CA ALA A 95 4.75 -8.44 -13.40
C ALA A 95 3.63 -9.44 -13.05
N GLU A 96 3.71 -10.64 -13.60
CA GLU A 96 2.73 -11.68 -13.30
C GLU A 96 2.73 -12.06 -11.83
N ARG A 97 3.92 -12.22 -11.24
CA ARG A 97 4.06 -12.59 -9.84
C ARG A 97 3.48 -11.52 -8.91
N VAL A 98 3.85 -10.27 -9.14
CA VAL A 98 3.37 -9.17 -8.31
C VAL A 98 1.86 -9.00 -8.44
N PHE A 99 1.37 -9.06 -9.68
CA PHE A 99 -0.07 -8.92 -9.93
C PHE A 99 -0.87 -10.01 -9.21
N ALA A 100 -0.44 -11.27 -9.35
CA ALA A 100 -1.13 -12.38 -8.70
C ALA A 100 -1.13 -12.22 -7.18
N ALA A 101 -0.01 -11.82 -6.61
CA ALA A 101 0.12 -11.65 -5.17
C ALA A 101 -0.77 -10.52 -4.65
N LEU A 102 -0.78 -9.37 -5.32
CA LEU A 102 -1.62 -8.25 -4.91
C LEU A 102 -3.11 -8.53 -5.08
N ALA A 103 -3.46 -9.30 -6.10
CA ALA A 103 -4.86 -9.60 -6.39
C ALA A 103 -5.46 -10.67 -5.47
N GLU A 104 -4.63 -11.38 -4.71
CA GLU A 104 -5.11 -12.46 -3.85
C GLU A 104 -6.08 -11.92 -2.81
N GLY A 105 -7.30 -12.47 -2.82
CA GLY A 105 -8.37 -12.02 -1.93
C GLY A 105 -9.04 -10.73 -2.36
N GLY A 106 -8.59 -10.13 -3.44
CA GLY A 106 -9.16 -8.91 -3.99
C GLY A 106 -9.94 -9.14 -5.26
N MET A 107 -9.91 -8.15 -6.15
CA MET A 107 -10.68 -8.19 -7.38
C MET A 107 -9.82 -7.73 -8.56
N VAL A 108 -9.85 -8.51 -9.65
CA VAL A 108 -9.15 -8.13 -10.88
C VAL A 108 -10.12 -7.30 -11.72
N HIS A 109 -9.73 -6.06 -12.00
CA HIS A 109 -10.53 -5.19 -12.86
C HIS A 109 -10.16 -5.37 -14.32
N MET A 110 -8.85 -5.44 -14.63
CA MET A 110 -8.37 -5.71 -15.97
C MET A 110 -7.25 -6.75 -15.87
N PRO A 111 -7.45 -7.95 -16.46
CA PRO A 111 -6.42 -8.99 -16.39
C PRO A 111 -5.13 -8.56 -17.07
N MET A 112 -4.02 -9.16 -16.65
CA MET A 112 -2.74 -8.91 -17.29
C MET A 112 -2.81 -9.24 -18.78
N ALA A 113 -2.35 -8.30 -19.59
CA ALA A 113 -2.35 -8.45 -21.04
C ALA A 113 -1.27 -7.55 -21.65
N GLU A 114 -0.88 -7.87 -22.88
CA GLU A 114 0.00 -6.99 -23.64
C GLU A 114 -0.77 -5.81 -24.17
N THR A 115 -0.15 -4.64 -24.14
CA THR A 115 -0.70 -3.41 -24.70
C THR A 115 0.32 -2.82 -25.68
N PHE A 116 0.00 -1.68 -26.31
CA PHE A 116 0.97 -1.06 -27.21
C PHE A 116 2.17 -0.45 -26.47
N TRP A 117 2.03 -0.16 -25.15
CA TRP A 117 3.11 0.44 -24.35
C TRP A 117 3.78 -0.57 -23.41
N ALA A 118 3.16 -1.70 -23.13
CA ALA A 118 3.63 -2.61 -22.10
C ALA A 118 3.66 -4.05 -22.59
N HIS A 119 4.66 -4.80 -22.16
CA HIS A 119 4.70 -6.26 -22.33
C HIS A 119 3.59 -6.91 -21.51
N ARG A 120 3.35 -6.37 -20.32
CA ARG A 120 2.30 -6.82 -19.40
C ARG A 120 1.74 -5.63 -18.66
N TRP A 121 0.43 -5.54 -18.56
CA TRP A 121 -0.26 -4.49 -17.82
C TRP A 121 -1.59 -5.02 -17.34
N GLY A 122 -1.95 -4.66 -16.10
CA GLY A 122 -3.24 -5.03 -15.54
C GLY A 122 -3.62 -4.11 -14.40
N MET A 123 -4.90 -4.17 -14.01
CA MET A 123 -5.44 -3.39 -12.91
C MET A 123 -6.19 -4.30 -11.96
N LEU A 124 -6.06 -4.00 -10.67
CA LEU A 124 -6.73 -4.76 -9.63
C LEU A 124 -7.10 -3.86 -8.47
N GLN A 125 -7.95 -4.37 -7.61
CA GLN A 125 -8.23 -3.82 -6.30
C GLN A 125 -7.84 -4.89 -5.30
N ASP A 126 -6.99 -4.54 -4.32
CA ASP A 126 -6.54 -5.55 -3.38
C ASP A 126 -7.62 -5.89 -2.35
N ARG A 127 -7.31 -6.84 -1.45
CA ARG A 127 -8.29 -7.29 -0.44
C ARG A 127 -8.69 -6.20 0.54
N TYR A 128 -7.93 -5.11 0.59
CA TYR A 128 -8.21 -3.97 1.47
C TYR A 128 -8.92 -2.84 0.73
N GLY A 129 -9.29 -3.07 -0.53
CA GLY A 129 -10.00 -2.07 -1.33
C GLY A 129 -9.12 -1.04 -2.00
N LYS A 130 -7.80 -1.22 -1.98
CA LYS A 130 -6.88 -0.26 -2.59
C LYS A 130 -6.63 -0.62 -4.05
N PRO A 131 -6.71 0.35 -4.97
CA PRO A 131 -6.48 0.09 -6.40
C PRO A 131 -4.99 0.10 -6.74
N TRP A 132 -4.61 -0.84 -7.61
CA TRP A 132 -3.23 -0.99 -8.06
C TRP A 132 -3.21 -1.25 -9.57
N MET A 133 -2.14 -0.81 -10.21
CA MET A 133 -1.76 -1.24 -11.56
C MET A 133 -0.40 -1.91 -11.48
N VAL A 134 -0.18 -2.92 -12.31
CA VAL A 134 1.13 -3.52 -12.46
C VAL A 134 1.50 -3.41 -13.93
N ASN A 135 2.71 -2.97 -14.21
CA ASN A 135 3.14 -2.60 -15.54
C ASN A 135 4.58 -3.03 -15.79
N CYS A 136 4.81 -3.69 -16.94
CA CYS A 136 6.15 -3.96 -17.44
C CYS A 136 6.23 -3.31 -18.81
N MET A 137 6.87 -2.15 -18.87
CA MET A 137 6.86 -1.34 -20.10
C MET A 137 7.75 -1.94 -21.18
N LYS A 138 7.33 -1.75 -22.42
CA LYS A 138 8.19 -2.05 -23.55
C LYS A 138 9.29 -1.00 -23.59
N THR A 139 10.52 -1.43 -23.80
CA THR A 139 11.62 -0.49 -23.94
C THR A 139 11.43 0.34 -25.21
N PRO A 140 11.70 1.64 -25.13
CA PRO A 140 11.59 2.50 -26.31
C PRO A 140 12.58 2.10 -27.40
#